data_53f896508fa26fe96c22844a893ccdef
#
_entry.id   53f896508fa26fe96c22844a893ccdef
#
_cell.length_a   1.000
_cell.length_b   1.000
_cell.length_c   1.000
_cell.angle_alpha   90.00
_cell.angle_beta   90.00
_cell.angle_gamma   90.00
#
_symmetry.space_group_name_H-M   'P 1'
#
loop_
_entity.id
_entity.type
_entity.pdbx_description
1 polymer ?
#
loop_
_entity_poly.entity_id
_entity_poly.type
_entity_poly.pdbx_seq_one_letter_code
_entity_poly.pdbx_strand_id
1 'polypeptide(L)'
;GRLQGFPDGWGEIAPLTDADEIKFWREVYLRNCKIKGQKPKKIIARADGARSDAAVKRWHDELHSPSAEYSMWGNGMALPNALFFVQNAFRELGKPAAEVKLGSLFDGSGTMPLCAVMCGGRAVWASEVEPYPIAVTKTHLPEMQHLGSITDIKGSRIEPVDIITFGSPCQDLSIAGKRKGLGGDRSCLFYEAIRVIREMLSATGGRYPRFVIWENVPGALSSHGGKDFEIVLNELLHLRDFAGGGTDKPI
;
A
#
# COMPACT_ATOMS: atom_id res chain seq x y z
N GLY A 1 -3.23 -18.74 -2.64
CA GLY A 1 -2.12 -18.18 -3.41
C GLY A 1 -1.88 -18.86 -4.76
N ARG A 2 -1.80 -20.19 -4.83
CA ARG A 2 -1.51 -20.92 -6.09
C ARG A 2 -2.48 -20.60 -7.24
N LEU A 3 -3.78 -20.57 -6.96
CA LEU A 3 -4.80 -20.25 -7.97
C LEU A 3 -4.68 -18.81 -8.51
N GLN A 4 -4.00 -17.93 -7.79
CA GLN A 4 -3.72 -16.57 -8.21
C GLN A 4 -2.30 -16.41 -8.79
N GLY A 5 -1.53 -17.49 -8.91
CA GLY A 5 -0.22 -17.53 -9.54
C GLY A 5 0.96 -17.18 -8.62
N PHE A 6 0.73 -17.05 -7.30
CA PHE A 6 1.81 -16.81 -6.35
C PHE A 6 2.69 -18.04 -6.14
N PRO A 7 3.98 -17.84 -5.79
CA PRO A 7 4.87 -18.93 -5.39
C PRO A 7 4.31 -19.74 -4.22
N ASP A 8 4.71 -21.01 -4.13
CA ASP A 8 4.39 -21.85 -2.98
C ASP A 8 4.96 -21.23 -1.71
N GLY A 9 4.22 -21.34 -0.61
CA GLY A 9 4.62 -20.78 0.67
C GLY A 9 4.50 -19.26 0.80
N TRP A 10 4.03 -18.52 -0.21
CA TRP A 10 3.91 -17.07 -0.13
C TRP A 10 3.08 -16.56 1.05
N GLY A 11 2.12 -17.32 1.57
CA GLY A 11 1.35 -16.97 2.77
C GLY A 11 2.08 -17.26 4.08
N GLU A 12 3.25 -17.87 4.06
CA GLU A 12 4.03 -18.15 5.27
C GLU A 12 4.67 -16.87 5.82
N ILE A 13 4.83 -16.84 7.15
CA ILE A 13 5.48 -15.72 7.85
C ILE A 13 6.70 -16.23 8.60
N ALA A 14 7.78 -15.45 8.55
CA ALA A 14 9.01 -15.76 9.28
C ALA A 14 8.79 -15.55 10.80
N PRO A 15 9.40 -16.40 11.66
CA PRO A 15 9.35 -16.19 13.10
C PRO A 15 10.07 -14.90 13.50
N LEU A 16 9.51 -14.20 14.49
CA LEU A 16 10.09 -12.95 14.98
C LEU A 16 11.28 -13.23 15.92
N THR A 17 12.48 -12.94 15.49
CA THR A 17 13.71 -13.25 16.23
C THR A 17 14.47 -12.02 16.72
N ASP A 18 14.43 -10.90 15.98
CA ASP A 18 15.20 -9.70 16.24
C ASP A 18 14.50 -8.74 17.22
N ALA A 19 15.29 -8.05 18.04
CA ALA A 19 14.82 -7.04 19.00
C ALA A 19 14.27 -5.78 18.31
N ASP A 20 14.90 -5.33 17.22
CA ASP A 20 14.42 -4.17 16.46
C ASP A 20 13.11 -4.47 15.73
N GLU A 21 12.94 -5.71 15.26
CA GLU A 21 11.68 -6.17 14.71
C GLU A 21 10.56 -6.22 15.76
N ILE A 22 10.86 -6.58 17.01
CA ILE A 22 9.87 -6.54 18.10
C ILE A 22 9.31 -5.13 18.30
N LYS A 23 10.16 -4.11 18.23
CA LYS A 23 9.73 -2.71 18.30
C LYS A 23 8.81 -2.36 17.14
N PHE A 24 9.18 -2.68 15.91
CA PHE A 24 8.35 -2.48 14.72
C PHE A 24 6.99 -3.17 14.88
N TRP A 25 6.95 -4.43 15.28
CA TRP A 25 5.72 -5.20 15.41
C TRP A 25 4.82 -4.70 16.56
N ARG A 26 5.41 -4.16 17.60
CA ARG A 26 4.66 -3.46 18.65
C ARG A 26 3.93 -2.23 18.09
N GLU A 27 4.61 -1.44 17.28
CA GLU A 27 4.01 -0.28 16.62
C GLU A 27 2.88 -0.69 15.67
N VAL A 28 3.08 -1.75 14.88
CA VAL A 28 2.03 -2.33 14.01
C VAL A 28 0.83 -2.77 14.85
N TYR A 29 1.05 -3.47 15.96
CA TYR A 29 -0.02 -3.88 16.88
C TYR A 29 -0.82 -2.69 17.41
N LEU A 30 -0.14 -1.68 17.92
CA LEU A 30 -0.78 -0.50 18.51
C LEU A 30 -1.58 0.29 17.45
N ARG A 31 -1.02 0.43 16.25
CA ARG A 31 -1.70 1.07 15.12
C ARG A 31 -2.96 0.27 14.71
N ASN A 32 -2.85 -1.04 14.60
CA ASN A 32 -3.99 -1.89 14.27
C ASN A 32 -5.11 -1.79 15.31
N CYS A 33 -4.77 -1.78 16.61
CA CYS A 33 -5.74 -1.53 17.68
C CYS A 33 -6.43 -0.17 17.51
N LYS A 34 -5.68 0.88 17.18
CA LYS A 34 -6.23 2.23 16.96
C LYS A 34 -7.20 2.25 15.78
N ILE A 35 -6.83 1.66 14.66
CA ILE A 35 -7.67 1.57 13.44
C ILE A 35 -8.97 0.81 13.73
N LYS A 36 -8.88 -0.29 14.50
CA LYS A 36 -10.06 -1.11 14.86
C LYS A 36 -10.86 -0.58 16.07
N GLY A 37 -10.47 0.56 16.62
CA GLY A 37 -11.12 1.12 17.83
C GLY A 37 -10.99 0.23 19.06
N GLN A 38 -9.97 -0.62 19.11
CA GLN A 38 -9.73 -1.58 20.19
C GLN A 38 -8.72 -1.05 21.21
N LYS A 39 -8.94 -1.35 22.49
CA LYS A 39 -7.93 -1.06 23.53
C LYS A 39 -6.79 -2.08 23.43
N PRO A 40 -5.52 -1.63 23.33
CA PRO A 40 -4.38 -2.54 23.31
C PRO A 40 -4.23 -3.30 24.63
N LYS A 41 -3.77 -4.56 24.54
CA LYS A 41 -3.39 -5.34 25.74
C LYS A 41 -2.28 -4.60 26.49
N LYS A 42 -2.47 -4.32 27.79
CA LYS A 42 -1.52 -3.55 28.62
C LYS A 42 -0.09 -4.12 28.58
N ILE A 43 0.05 -5.45 28.51
CA ILE A 43 1.36 -6.12 28.46
C ILE A 43 2.12 -5.80 27.17
N ILE A 44 1.44 -5.67 26.03
CA ILE A 44 2.07 -5.31 24.74
C ILE A 44 2.35 -3.79 24.71
N ALA A 45 1.45 -2.98 25.24
CA ALA A 45 1.56 -1.52 25.18
C ALA A 45 2.68 -0.94 26.06
N ARG A 46 3.06 -1.63 27.14
CA ARG A 46 4.05 -1.10 28.12
C ARG A 46 5.47 -1.00 27.59
N ALA A 47 5.89 -1.87 26.68
CA ALA A 47 7.25 -1.92 26.16
C ALA A 47 8.35 -2.05 27.26
N ASP A 48 8.07 -2.81 28.33
CA ASP A 48 8.85 -2.86 29.56
C ASP A 48 9.58 -4.20 29.79
N GLY A 49 10.21 -4.73 28.75
CA GLY A 49 11.15 -5.86 28.87
C GLY A 49 10.60 -7.21 28.39
N ALA A 50 11.28 -8.30 28.75
CA ALA A 50 11.14 -9.62 28.13
C ALA A 50 9.72 -10.20 28.11
N ARG A 51 8.89 -9.93 29.13
CA ARG A 51 7.49 -10.40 29.13
C ARG A 51 6.63 -9.68 28.09
N SER A 52 6.88 -8.38 27.90
CA SER A 52 6.19 -7.57 26.91
C SER A 52 6.61 -8.00 25.50
N ASP A 53 7.90 -8.25 25.30
CA ASP A 53 8.45 -8.72 24.02
C ASP A 53 7.94 -10.10 23.65
N ALA A 54 7.89 -11.02 24.62
CA ALA A 54 7.29 -12.35 24.44
C ALA A 54 5.79 -12.27 24.06
N ALA A 55 5.07 -11.26 24.56
CA ALA A 55 3.68 -11.05 24.21
C ALA A 55 3.52 -10.54 22.78
N VAL A 56 4.44 -9.67 22.30
CA VAL A 56 4.49 -9.24 20.88
C VAL A 56 4.79 -10.44 19.97
N LYS A 57 5.81 -11.24 20.30
CA LYS A 57 6.15 -12.45 19.53
C LYS A 57 4.97 -13.39 19.39
N ARG A 58 4.31 -13.72 20.51
CA ARG A 58 3.12 -14.59 20.49
C ARG A 58 2.01 -14.02 19.62
N TRP A 59 1.74 -12.71 19.72
CA TRP A 59 0.74 -12.09 18.88
C TRP A 59 1.13 -12.13 17.38
N HIS A 60 2.40 -11.94 17.07
CA HIS A 60 2.91 -12.05 15.69
C HIS A 60 2.75 -13.49 15.15
N ASP A 61 3.13 -14.49 15.94
CA ASP A 61 3.01 -15.90 15.56
C ASP A 61 1.53 -16.33 15.33
N GLU A 62 0.59 -15.63 15.98
CA GLU A 62 -0.85 -15.84 15.82
C GLU A 62 -1.47 -15.06 14.64
N LEU A 63 -0.68 -14.28 13.86
CA LEU A 63 -1.21 -13.52 12.71
C LEU A 63 -1.70 -14.43 11.58
N HIS A 64 -1.02 -15.55 11.35
CA HIS A 64 -1.45 -16.51 10.36
C HIS A 64 -2.66 -17.28 10.85
N SER A 65 -3.74 -17.21 10.09
CA SER A 65 -4.93 -18.04 10.28
C SER A 65 -5.61 -18.28 8.94
N PRO A 66 -6.38 -19.36 8.75
CA PRO A 66 -7.10 -19.59 7.50
C PRO A 66 -7.99 -18.41 7.08
N SER A 67 -8.61 -17.74 8.06
CA SER A 67 -9.44 -16.56 7.79
C SER A 67 -8.62 -15.35 7.33
N ALA A 68 -7.47 -15.08 7.96
CA ALA A 68 -6.58 -13.98 7.58
C ALA A 68 -5.99 -14.23 6.18
N GLU A 69 -5.56 -15.45 5.91
CA GLU A 69 -5.04 -15.86 4.61
C GLU A 69 -6.12 -15.75 3.53
N TYR A 70 -7.32 -16.25 3.78
CA TYR A 70 -8.45 -16.14 2.85
C TYR A 70 -8.80 -14.68 2.56
N SER A 71 -8.84 -13.83 3.58
CA SER A 71 -9.10 -12.39 3.43
C SER A 71 -8.02 -11.71 2.58
N MET A 72 -6.73 -12.01 2.83
CA MET A 72 -5.63 -11.47 2.05
C MET A 72 -5.73 -11.84 0.57
N TRP A 73 -5.99 -13.12 0.27
CA TRP A 73 -6.14 -13.58 -1.12
C TRP A 73 -7.41 -13.05 -1.77
N GLY A 74 -8.52 -12.96 -1.03
CA GLY A 74 -9.80 -12.47 -1.53
C GLY A 74 -9.79 -10.99 -1.93
N ASN A 75 -8.93 -10.20 -1.31
CA ASN A 75 -8.78 -8.77 -1.61
C ASN A 75 -7.69 -8.48 -2.65
N GLY A 76 -6.97 -9.52 -3.11
CA GLY A 76 -5.87 -9.36 -4.05
C GLY A 76 -6.27 -9.71 -5.49
N MET A 77 -5.48 -9.22 -6.44
CA MET A 77 -5.61 -9.59 -7.84
C MET A 77 -4.71 -10.79 -8.19
N ALA A 78 -5.02 -11.46 -9.32
CA ALA A 78 -4.18 -12.54 -9.84
C ALA A 78 -2.82 -12.00 -10.32
N LEU A 79 -1.74 -12.62 -9.87
CA LEU A 79 -0.36 -12.22 -10.17
C LEU A 79 -0.06 -12.09 -11.67
N PRO A 80 -0.51 -13.01 -12.58
CA PRO A 80 -0.25 -12.87 -14.00
C PRO A 80 -0.84 -11.58 -14.61
N ASN A 81 -2.00 -11.13 -14.12
CA ASN A 81 -2.61 -9.89 -14.58
C ASN A 81 -1.79 -8.67 -14.14
N ALA A 82 -1.38 -8.64 -12.86
CA ALA A 82 -0.50 -7.59 -12.33
C ALA A 82 0.83 -7.54 -13.09
N LEU A 83 1.43 -8.72 -13.31
CA LEU A 83 2.71 -8.86 -14.00
C LEU A 83 2.66 -8.28 -15.41
N PHE A 84 1.57 -8.50 -16.16
CA PHE A 84 1.38 -7.92 -17.48
C PHE A 84 1.51 -6.39 -17.47
N PHE A 85 0.84 -5.71 -16.55
CA PHE A 85 0.89 -4.25 -16.46
C PHE A 85 2.28 -3.74 -15.99
N VAL A 86 2.86 -4.39 -14.99
CA VAL A 86 4.18 -4.02 -14.48
C VAL A 86 5.26 -4.23 -15.55
N GLN A 87 5.26 -5.35 -16.27
CA GLN A 87 6.20 -5.61 -17.37
C GLN A 87 6.11 -4.56 -18.47
N ASN A 88 4.90 -4.13 -18.85
CA ASN A 88 4.73 -3.09 -19.85
C ASN A 88 5.28 -1.75 -19.35
N ALA A 89 5.02 -1.36 -18.08
CA ALA A 89 5.59 -0.16 -17.50
C ALA A 89 7.13 -0.21 -17.48
N PHE A 90 7.74 -1.36 -17.15
CA PHE A 90 9.19 -1.56 -17.22
C PHE A 90 9.73 -1.35 -18.63
N ARG A 91 9.06 -1.90 -19.64
CA ARG A 91 9.45 -1.74 -21.05
C ARG A 91 9.43 -0.28 -21.48
N GLU A 92 8.35 0.43 -21.14
CA GLU A 92 8.16 1.84 -21.50
C GLU A 92 9.11 2.80 -20.76
N LEU A 93 9.65 2.41 -19.61
CA LEU A 93 10.67 3.20 -18.91
C LEU A 93 11.99 3.28 -19.68
N GLY A 94 12.31 2.29 -20.50
CA GLY A 94 13.49 2.30 -21.38
C GLY A 94 14.83 2.34 -20.65
N LYS A 95 14.87 1.85 -19.38
CA LYS A 95 16.10 1.79 -18.58
C LYS A 95 16.35 0.36 -18.07
N PRO A 96 17.59 0.04 -17.60
CA PRO A 96 17.89 -1.28 -17.05
C PRO A 96 16.91 -1.65 -15.95
N ALA A 97 16.38 -2.88 -15.97
CA ALA A 97 15.38 -3.34 -15.02
C ALA A 97 15.83 -3.18 -13.56
N ALA A 98 17.10 -3.45 -13.26
CA ALA A 98 17.67 -3.31 -11.92
C ALA A 98 17.65 -1.87 -11.36
N GLU A 99 17.47 -0.87 -12.22
CA GLU A 99 17.35 0.54 -11.82
C GLU A 99 15.88 0.98 -11.63
N VAL A 100 14.93 0.14 -12.05
CA VAL A 100 13.49 0.45 -11.92
C VAL A 100 13.05 0.24 -10.47
N LYS A 101 12.41 1.25 -9.92
CA LYS A 101 11.91 1.29 -8.55
C LYS A 101 10.39 1.32 -8.53
N LEU A 102 9.79 0.49 -7.68
CA LEU A 102 8.34 0.47 -7.46
C LEU A 102 8.02 0.74 -5.99
N GLY A 103 7.01 1.56 -5.75
CA GLY A 103 6.34 1.74 -4.47
C GLY A 103 4.88 1.33 -4.56
N SER A 104 4.36 0.73 -3.52
CA SER A 104 2.98 0.21 -3.46
C SER A 104 2.20 0.83 -2.31
N LEU A 105 1.01 1.35 -2.60
CA LEU A 105 0.07 1.86 -1.60
C LEU A 105 -1.11 0.88 -1.51
N PHE A 106 -1.57 0.60 -0.29
CA PHE A 106 -2.57 -0.45 -0.01
C PHE A 106 -2.12 -1.82 -0.50
N ASP A 107 -0.92 -2.18 -0.11
CA ASP A 107 -0.14 -3.25 -0.74
C ASP A 107 -0.77 -4.65 -0.65
N GLY A 108 -1.50 -4.93 0.42
CA GLY A 108 -2.14 -6.23 0.61
C GLY A 108 -1.13 -7.38 0.58
N SER A 109 -1.33 -8.31 -0.33
CA SER A 109 -0.50 -9.54 -0.48
C SER A 109 0.89 -9.32 -1.07
N GLY A 110 1.28 -8.08 -1.43
CA GLY A 110 2.55 -7.80 -2.08
C GLY A 110 2.58 -8.13 -3.58
N THR A 111 1.42 -8.20 -4.23
CA THR A 111 1.31 -8.58 -5.66
C THR A 111 2.16 -7.69 -6.55
N MET A 112 2.01 -6.38 -6.44
CA MET A 112 2.73 -5.43 -7.30
C MET A 112 4.23 -5.37 -7.00
N PRO A 113 4.67 -5.31 -5.72
CA PRO A 113 6.08 -5.46 -5.38
C PRO A 113 6.72 -6.75 -5.89
N LEU A 114 6.03 -7.89 -5.75
CA LEU A 114 6.51 -9.17 -6.29
C LEU A 114 6.69 -9.08 -7.81
N CYS A 115 5.75 -8.50 -8.54
CA CYS A 115 5.87 -8.30 -9.99
C CYS A 115 7.09 -7.45 -10.35
N ALA A 116 7.41 -6.40 -9.58
CA ALA A 116 8.61 -5.60 -9.83
C ALA A 116 9.89 -6.43 -9.67
N VAL A 117 9.97 -7.25 -8.62
CA VAL A 117 11.10 -8.15 -8.39
C VAL A 117 11.20 -9.22 -9.50
N MET A 118 10.08 -9.81 -9.91
CA MET A 118 10.05 -10.76 -11.05
C MET A 118 10.51 -10.12 -12.38
N CYS A 119 10.30 -8.83 -12.56
CA CYS A 119 10.82 -8.07 -13.70
C CYS A 119 12.30 -7.68 -13.56
N GLY A 120 12.95 -8.04 -12.46
CA GLY A 120 14.36 -7.69 -12.18
C GLY A 120 14.55 -6.29 -11.60
N GLY A 121 13.49 -5.62 -11.16
CA GLY A 121 13.52 -4.32 -10.51
C GLY A 121 13.50 -4.42 -8.98
N ARG A 122 13.24 -3.28 -8.33
CA ARG A 122 13.27 -3.14 -6.88
C ARG A 122 11.90 -2.71 -6.34
N ALA A 123 11.37 -3.48 -5.40
CA ALA A 123 10.30 -3.06 -4.51
C ALA A 123 10.92 -2.21 -3.39
N VAL A 124 10.67 -0.90 -3.38
CA VAL A 124 11.37 0.03 -2.48
C VAL A 124 10.62 0.23 -1.19
N TRP A 125 9.32 0.49 -1.29
CA TRP A 125 8.47 0.70 -0.11
C TRP A 125 7.03 0.28 -0.38
N ALA A 126 6.34 -0.04 0.71
CA ALA A 126 4.91 -0.32 0.70
C ALA A 126 4.18 0.35 1.87
N SER A 127 2.92 0.74 1.64
CA SER A 127 1.97 1.19 2.64
C SER A 127 0.90 0.12 2.82
N GLU A 128 0.81 -0.42 4.03
CA GLU A 128 -0.17 -1.40 4.45
C GLU A 128 -0.43 -1.24 5.95
N VAL A 129 -1.62 -1.56 6.42
CA VAL A 129 -2.01 -1.42 7.83
C VAL A 129 -2.43 -2.75 8.47
N GLU A 130 -2.81 -3.73 7.67
CA GLU A 130 -3.20 -5.05 8.16
C GLU A 130 -1.96 -5.89 8.52
N PRO A 131 -1.88 -6.39 9.77
CA PRO A 131 -0.66 -7.03 10.26
C PRO A 131 -0.23 -8.28 9.49
N TYR A 132 -1.17 -9.13 9.07
CA TYR A 132 -0.83 -10.37 8.38
C TYR A 132 -0.23 -10.12 6.99
N PRO A 133 -0.81 -9.30 6.10
CA PRO A 133 -0.16 -8.90 4.86
C PRO A 133 1.24 -8.29 5.06
N ILE A 134 1.41 -7.43 6.07
CA ILE A 134 2.73 -6.87 6.41
C ILE A 134 3.73 -7.99 6.75
N ALA A 135 3.32 -9.00 7.53
CA ALA A 135 4.19 -10.12 7.92
C ALA A 135 4.60 -10.96 6.69
N VAL A 136 3.65 -11.23 5.80
CA VAL A 136 3.91 -11.95 4.55
C VAL A 136 4.93 -11.19 3.69
N THR A 137 4.69 -9.91 3.44
CA THR A 137 5.58 -9.13 2.55
C THR A 137 6.94 -8.86 3.19
N LYS A 138 7.04 -8.68 4.52
CA LYS A 138 8.34 -8.63 5.21
C LYS A 138 9.12 -9.93 5.10
N THR A 139 8.45 -11.06 5.11
CA THR A 139 9.09 -12.38 4.97
C THR A 139 9.67 -12.58 3.57
N HIS A 140 8.91 -12.22 2.53
CA HIS A 140 9.27 -12.54 1.15
C HIS A 140 9.96 -11.39 0.39
N LEU A 141 9.85 -10.16 0.89
CA LEU A 141 10.45 -8.95 0.33
C LEU A 141 11.19 -8.16 1.45
N PRO A 142 12.23 -8.75 2.08
CA PRO A 142 12.85 -8.18 3.28
C PRO A 142 13.51 -6.81 3.05
N GLU A 143 13.92 -6.52 1.81
CA GLU A 143 14.51 -5.23 1.44
C GLU A 143 13.47 -4.09 1.28
N MET A 144 12.18 -4.41 1.24
CA MET A 144 11.13 -3.43 1.05
C MET A 144 10.79 -2.73 2.37
N GLN A 145 10.82 -1.41 2.37
CA GLN A 145 10.46 -0.61 3.54
C GLN A 145 8.94 -0.57 3.75
N HIS A 146 8.48 -0.86 4.95
CA HIS A 146 7.07 -0.70 5.34
C HIS A 146 6.82 0.67 5.95
N LEU A 147 5.98 1.50 5.28
CA LEU A 147 5.68 2.87 5.66
C LEU A 147 4.45 3.00 6.59
N GLY A 148 3.70 1.91 6.78
CA GLY A 148 2.50 1.89 7.61
C GLY A 148 1.30 2.56 6.94
N SER A 149 0.56 3.43 7.68
CA SER A 149 -0.65 4.06 7.16
C SER A 149 -0.34 5.13 6.11
N ILE A 150 -1.09 5.13 5.03
CA ILE A 150 -0.99 6.15 3.98
C ILE A 150 -1.20 7.58 4.50
N THR A 151 -2.01 7.74 5.55
CA THR A 151 -2.26 9.04 6.18
C THR A 151 -1.04 9.63 6.88
N ASP A 152 -0.08 8.79 7.25
CA ASP A 152 1.17 9.20 7.92
C ASP A 152 2.30 9.47 6.93
N ILE A 153 2.14 9.08 5.66
CA ILE A 153 3.16 9.22 4.62
C ILE A 153 3.21 10.66 4.11
N LYS A 154 4.43 11.18 4.00
CA LYS A 154 4.74 12.41 3.26
C LYS A 154 5.46 12.03 1.97
N GLY A 155 4.78 12.13 0.83
CA GLY A 155 5.31 11.73 -0.47
C GLY A 155 6.60 12.47 -0.85
N SER A 156 6.80 13.69 -0.32
CA SER A 156 8.03 14.47 -0.49
C SER A 156 9.23 13.98 0.33
N ARG A 157 9.04 13.02 1.24
CA ARG A 157 10.10 12.54 2.16
C ARG A 157 10.44 11.06 2.01
N ILE A 158 9.67 10.33 1.21
CA ILE A 158 9.96 8.93 0.89
C ILE A 158 10.83 8.84 -0.35
N GLU A 159 11.51 7.70 -0.52
CA GLU A 159 12.37 7.48 -1.68
C GLU A 159 11.56 7.60 -2.98
N PRO A 160 11.97 8.45 -3.94
CA PRO A 160 11.28 8.55 -5.23
C PRO A 160 11.37 7.24 -6.02
N VAL A 161 10.26 6.86 -6.64
CA VAL A 161 10.14 5.62 -7.41
C VAL A 161 9.60 5.88 -8.82
N ASP A 162 9.93 5.00 -9.76
CA ASP A 162 9.46 5.12 -11.15
C ASP A 162 7.97 4.80 -11.30
N ILE A 163 7.53 3.82 -10.52
CA ILE A 163 6.17 3.28 -10.58
C ILE A 163 5.56 3.37 -9.19
N ILE A 164 4.37 3.97 -9.08
CA ILE A 164 3.51 3.84 -7.90
C ILE A 164 2.29 3.02 -8.29
N THR A 165 2.00 1.97 -7.52
CA THR A 165 0.79 1.17 -7.66
C THR A 165 -0.12 1.39 -6.47
N PHE A 166 -1.44 1.38 -6.68
CA PHE A 166 -2.39 1.46 -5.59
C PHE A 166 -3.76 0.88 -5.93
N GLY A 167 -4.33 0.15 -4.98
CA GLY A 167 -5.70 -0.37 -4.99
C GLY A 167 -6.48 0.21 -3.81
N SER A 168 -7.01 1.44 -3.96
CA SER A 168 -7.76 2.05 -2.87
C SER A 168 -9.12 1.38 -2.69
N PRO A 169 -9.62 1.23 -1.44
CA PRO A 169 -10.98 0.75 -1.21
C PRO A 169 -12.02 1.59 -1.95
N CYS A 170 -12.90 0.91 -2.70
CA CYS A 170 -13.86 1.52 -3.64
C CYS A 170 -15.08 2.18 -2.99
N GLN A 171 -15.11 2.38 -1.68
CA GLN A 171 -16.33 2.88 -1.03
C GLN A 171 -16.37 4.41 -1.06
N ASP A 172 -17.34 4.96 -1.83
CA ASP A 172 -17.83 6.34 -1.76
C ASP A 172 -16.92 7.48 -2.25
N LEU A 173 -16.33 7.35 -3.44
CA LEU A 173 -15.65 8.49 -4.10
C LEU A 173 -16.58 9.71 -4.29
N SER A 174 -17.87 9.48 -4.59
CA SER A 174 -18.86 10.53 -4.82
C SER A 174 -19.27 11.32 -3.55
N ILE A 175 -19.13 10.71 -2.37
CA ILE A 175 -19.49 11.36 -1.10
C ILE A 175 -18.42 12.37 -0.67
N ALA A 176 -17.17 12.16 -1.03
CA ALA A 176 -16.05 13.06 -0.69
C ALA A 176 -16.17 14.42 -1.40
N GLY A 177 -16.66 14.46 -2.63
CA GLY A 177 -16.87 15.71 -3.39
C GLY A 177 -17.96 16.62 -2.78
N LYS A 178 -18.90 16.10 -2.02
CA LYS A 178 -20.01 16.86 -1.41
C LYS A 178 -19.83 17.20 0.08
N ARG A 179 -18.87 16.57 0.78
CA ARG A 179 -18.63 16.82 2.20
C ARG A 179 -17.30 17.55 2.44
N LYS A 180 -17.31 18.86 2.29
CA LYS A 180 -16.39 19.78 2.99
C LYS A 180 -16.69 19.77 4.50
N GLY A 181 -16.67 18.61 5.16
CA GLY A 181 -16.99 18.51 6.58
C GLY A 181 -16.42 17.21 7.15
N LEU A 182 -15.59 17.35 8.16
CA LEU A 182 -15.04 16.38 9.09
C LEU A 182 -15.99 15.20 9.36
N GLY A 183 -15.76 14.00 8.81
CA GLY A 183 -16.45 12.80 9.24
C GLY A 183 -16.73 11.68 8.25
N GLY A 184 -16.03 11.58 7.13
CA GLY A 184 -16.21 10.48 6.17
C GLY A 184 -14.92 9.71 5.89
N ASP A 185 -14.58 8.73 6.76
CA ASP A 185 -13.22 8.16 6.85
C ASP A 185 -12.75 7.28 5.68
N ARG A 186 -13.58 6.84 4.75
CA ARG A 186 -13.18 5.85 3.72
C ARG A 186 -12.99 6.41 2.31
N SER A 187 -13.73 7.44 1.94
CA SER A 187 -13.52 8.15 0.67
C SER A 187 -12.23 8.97 0.63
N CYS A 188 -11.66 9.25 1.81
CA CYS A 188 -10.36 9.92 1.95
C CYS A 188 -9.17 9.11 1.42
N LEU A 189 -9.22 7.78 1.38
CA LEU A 189 -8.03 6.96 1.11
C LEU A 189 -7.56 7.05 -0.34
N PHE A 190 -8.46 7.16 -1.31
CA PHE A 190 -8.09 7.45 -2.69
C PHE A 190 -7.37 8.80 -2.81
N TYR A 191 -7.92 9.84 -2.20
CA TYR A 191 -7.31 11.17 -2.21
C TYR A 191 -5.98 11.24 -1.43
N GLU A 192 -5.81 10.39 -0.41
CA GLU A 192 -4.51 10.23 0.24
C GLU A 192 -3.47 9.64 -0.71
N ALA A 193 -3.84 8.68 -1.57
CA ALA A 193 -2.94 8.19 -2.61
C ALA A 193 -2.56 9.31 -3.60
N ILE A 194 -3.55 10.06 -4.07
CA ILE A 194 -3.34 11.22 -4.96
C ILE A 194 -2.44 12.26 -4.28
N ARG A 195 -2.63 12.54 -2.99
CA ARG A 195 -1.79 13.46 -2.20
C ARG A 195 -0.33 12.99 -2.17
N VAL A 196 -0.08 11.72 -1.82
CA VAL A 196 1.28 11.15 -1.76
C VAL A 196 1.98 11.26 -3.12
N ILE A 197 1.26 10.95 -4.21
CA ILE A 197 1.78 11.02 -5.57
C ILE A 197 2.11 12.47 -5.95
N ARG A 198 1.21 13.43 -5.68
CA ARG A 198 1.42 14.87 -5.96
C ARG A 198 2.59 15.44 -5.16
N GLU A 199 2.72 15.06 -3.89
CA GLU A 199 3.84 15.48 -3.06
C GLU A 199 5.18 14.96 -3.61
N MET A 200 5.24 13.72 -4.12
CA MET A 200 6.45 13.18 -4.75
C MET A 200 6.75 13.89 -6.08
N LEU A 201 5.74 14.10 -6.93
CA LEU A 201 5.89 14.86 -8.19
C LEU A 201 6.43 16.25 -7.90
N SER A 202 5.85 16.99 -6.96
CA SER A 202 6.30 18.31 -6.57
C SER A 202 7.74 18.32 -6.07
N ALA A 203 8.10 17.42 -5.16
CA ALA A 203 9.44 17.32 -4.59
C ALA A 203 10.52 16.93 -5.61
N THR A 204 10.13 16.29 -6.71
CA THR A 204 11.04 15.82 -7.75
C THR A 204 11.02 16.66 -9.03
N GLY A 205 10.30 17.78 -9.03
CA GLY A 205 10.12 18.62 -10.21
C GLY A 205 9.44 17.88 -11.37
N GLY A 206 8.42 17.06 -11.05
CA GLY A 206 7.64 16.30 -12.02
C GLY A 206 8.32 15.04 -12.56
N ARG A 207 9.50 14.65 -12.03
CA ARG A 207 10.28 13.51 -12.57
C ARG A 207 9.76 12.15 -12.10
N TYR A 208 9.25 12.06 -10.88
CA TYR A 208 8.78 10.82 -10.26
C TYR A 208 7.44 11.01 -9.55
N PRO A 209 6.53 10.01 -9.64
CA PRO A 209 6.64 8.79 -10.45
C PRO A 209 6.49 9.04 -11.95
N ARG A 210 7.01 8.10 -12.77
CA ARG A 210 6.83 8.08 -14.23
C ARG A 210 5.50 7.40 -14.61
N PHE A 211 5.14 6.36 -13.86
CA PHE A 211 3.89 5.62 -14.02
C PHE A 211 3.13 5.52 -12.71
N VAL A 212 1.81 5.58 -12.85
CA VAL A 212 0.86 5.30 -11.77
C VAL A 212 -0.08 4.21 -12.27
N ILE A 213 -0.20 3.12 -11.52
CA ILE A 213 -1.09 2.00 -11.83
C ILE A 213 -2.15 1.94 -10.74
N TRP A 214 -3.39 2.23 -11.11
CA TRP A 214 -4.54 2.08 -10.24
C TRP A 214 -5.24 0.74 -10.52
N GLU A 215 -5.43 -0.05 -9.48
CA GLU A 215 -6.13 -1.33 -9.51
C GLU A 215 -7.44 -1.18 -8.75
N ASN A 216 -8.52 -1.77 -9.28
CA ASN A 216 -9.77 -1.84 -8.55
C ASN A 216 -10.72 -2.91 -9.11
N VAL A 217 -11.77 -3.23 -8.34
CA VAL A 217 -12.80 -4.18 -8.76
C VAL A 217 -13.64 -3.61 -9.92
N PRO A 218 -14.20 -4.46 -10.82
CA PRO A 218 -15.02 -3.99 -11.94
C PRO A 218 -16.18 -3.08 -11.56
N GLY A 219 -16.75 -3.24 -10.35
CA GLY A 219 -17.80 -2.36 -9.82
C GLY A 219 -17.39 -0.89 -9.71
N ALA A 220 -16.11 -0.57 -9.62
CA ALA A 220 -15.62 0.80 -9.62
C ALA A 220 -15.92 1.55 -10.93
N LEU A 221 -16.00 0.83 -12.05
CA LEU A 221 -16.29 1.41 -13.36
C LEU A 221 -17.76 1.82 -13.52
N SER A 222 -18.67 1.20 -12.79
CA SER A 222 -20.12 1.42 -12.90
C SER A 222 -20.74 2.10 -11.67
N SER A 223 -19.96 2.30 -10.61
CA SER A 223 -20.41 2.95 -9.39
C SER A 223 -21.00 4.33 -9.68
N HIS A 224 -22.17 4.63 -9.10
CA HIS A 224 -22.92 5.87 -9.32
C HIS A 224 -23.11 6.24 -10.81
N GLY A 225 -23.34 5.21 -11.69
CA GLY A 225 -23.49 5.43 -13.12
C GLY A 225 -22.20 5.86 -13.82
N GLY A 226 -21.04 5.42 -13.32
CA GLY A 226 -19.71 5.72 -13.88
C GLY A 226 -19.06 7.00 -13.35
N LYS A 227 -19.77 7.80 -12.53
CA LYS A 227 -19.24 9.08 -12.01
C LYS A 227 -18.01 8.91 -11.11
N ASP A 228 -17.94 7.83 -10.34
CA ASP A 228 -16.78 7.58 -9.48
C ASP A 228 -15.53 7.29 -10.33
N PHE A 229 -15.69 6.57 -11.44
CA PHE A 229 -14.59 6.32 -12.37
C PHE A 229 -14.17 7.59 -13.12
N GLU A 230 -15.11 8.44 -13.49
CA GLU A 230 -14.81 9.76 -14.07
C GLU A 230 -13.95 10.61 -13.12
N ILE A 231 -14.27 10.62 -11.82
CA ILE A 231 -13.44 11.29 -10.81
C ILE A 231 -12.03 10.71 -10.77
N VAL A 232 -11.89 9.38 -10.75
CA VAL A 232 -10.58 8.72 -10.75
C VAL A 232 -9.76 9.12 -11.98
N LEU A 233 -10.37 9.08 -13.16
CA LEU A 233 -9.71 9.47 -14.41
C LEU A 233 -9.26 10.93 -14.37
N ASN A 234 -10.12 11.85 -13.93
CA ASN A 234 -9.78 13.26 -13.83
C ASN A 234 -8.62 13.50 -12.86
N GLU A 235 -8.64 12.88 -11.68
CA GLU A 235 -7.55 13.01 -10.71
C GLU A 235 -6.21 12.47 -11.24
N LEU A 236 -6.23 11.35 -11.96
CA LEU A 236 -5.03 10.75 -12.55
C LEU A 236 -4.49 11.54 -13.75
N LEU A 237 -5.37 12.05 -14.62
CA LEU A 237 -4.99 12.85 -15.77
C LEU A 237 -4.32 14.18 -15.36
N HIS A 238 -4.80 14.79 -14.27
CA HIS A 238 -4.33 16.09 -13.78
C HIS A 238 -3.25 15.97 -12.69
N LEU A 239 -2.64 14.81 -12.47
CA LEU A 239 -1.59 14.64 -11.47
C LEU A 239 -0.40 15.59 -11.67
N ARG A 240 -0.02 15.87 -12.92
CA ARG A 240 1.14 16.68 -13.28
C ARG A 240 0.86 18.18 -13.33
N ASP A 241 -0.38 18.60 -13.42
CA ASP A 241 -0.75 20.02 -13.48
C ASP A 241 -0.36 20.77 -12.20
N PHE A 242 -0.26 20.05 -11.09
CA PHE A 242 0.15 20.55 -9.78
C PHE A 242 1.68 20.58 -9.56
N ALA A 243 2.48 19.92 -10.41
CA ALA A 243 3.94 19.84 -10.25
C ALA A 243 4.66 21.13 -10.68
N GLY A 244 3.97 22.05 -11.35
CA GLY A 244 4.51 23.27 -11.91
C GLY A 244 4.24 24.56 -11.14
N GLY A 245 3.78 24.52 -9.88
CA GLY A 245 3.55 25.74 -9.07
C GLY A 245 2.36 26.59 -9.52
N GLY A 246 1.45 26.05 -10.30
CA GLY A 246 0.21 26.71 -10.69
C GLY A 246 -0.77 26.76 -9.52
N THR A 247 -1.29 27.95 -9.26
CA THR A 247 -2.24 28.27 -8.20
C THR A 247 -3.47 27.37 -8.25
N ASP A 248 -3.79 26.79 -7.10
CA ASP A 248 -5.01 26.05 -6.83
C ASP A 248 -6.27 26.77 -7.35
N LYS A 249 -6.84 26.29 -8.43
CA LYS A 249 -8.27 26.44 -8.70
C LYS A 249 -8.80 25.14 -9.26
N PRO A 250 -9.67 24.43 -8.52
CA PRO A 250 -10.44 23.36 -9.11
C PRO A 250 -11.41 23.96 -10.13
N ILE A 251 -11.44 23.35 -11.29
CA ILE A 251 -12.49 23.57 -12.29
C ILE A 251 -13.77 22.89 -11.83
#